data_4ab72400206287bbaaf8ca1ee6b64891
#
_entry.id   4ab72400206287bbaaf8ca1ee6b64891
#
_cell.length_a   1.000
_cell.length_b   1.000
_cell.length_c   1.000
_cell.angle_alpha   90.00
_cell.angle_beta   90.00
_cell.angle_gamma   90.00
#
_symmetry.space_group_name_H-M   'P 1'
#
loop_
_entity.id
_entity.type
_entity.pdbx_description
1 polymer ?
#
loop_
_entity_poly.entity_id
_entity_poly.type
_entity_poly.pdbx_seq_one_letter_code
_entity_poly.pdbx_strand_id
1 'polypeptide(L)'
;EALAKWCDADVIVYVGCGERGNEMAGVLDEFPKLEDPRTGRPLAERTVIIANTSNMPVAAREASIYTAISVAEYFRDQGLHVALMADSTSRWAEALREVSGRLGELPGEAGYPAYLGSRLAEFYERAARVRTQGGREGSLTIIGAVSPPGGDFSEPVTSHTKRYVGCFWGLDRERAQARFYPAIHPLQSYSVDASRFATWWTAHGNDNWQRQREKLLALLDEQAHLERMARIVGKDALPPEQQLTLLAAELVNEALLRQSAFSATDRYCSPARQSEMLRLVMRFIALSREALARGMAPDEIASLPVLRRL
;
A
#
# COMPACT_ATOMS: atom_id res chain seq x y z
N GLU A 1 6.16 0.90 -10.33
CA GLU A 1 6.15 1.98 -11.36
C GLU A 1 5.24 3.14 -10.95
N ALA A 2 3.94 2.95 -10.69
CA ALA A 2 3.02 4.03 -10.32
C ALA A 2 3.49 4.82 -9.09
N LEU A 3 3.91 4.14 -8.02
CA LEU A 3 4.48 4.79 -6.83
C LEU A 3 5.73 5.59 -7.15
N ALA A 4 6.64 5.06 -7.97
CA ALA A 4 7.85 5.76 -8.40
C ALA A 4 7.52 7.02 -9.20
N LYS A 5 6.57 6.93 -10.13
CA LYS A 5 6.16 8.04 -10.97
C LYS A 5 5.53 9.19 -10.18
N TRP A 6 4.65 8.86 -9.23
CA TRP A 6 3.80 9.84 -8.56
C TRP A 6 4.28 10.28 -7.18
N CYS A 7 5.35 9.65 -6.64
CA CYS A 7 5.91 10.09 -5.37
C CYS A 7 6.62 11.44 -5.51
N ASP A 8 6.61 12.22 -4.44
CA ASP A 8 7.26 13.53 -4.33
C ASP A 8 8.73 13.46 -3.86
N ALA A 9 9.30 12.25 -3.77
CA ALA A 9 10.71 12.07 -3.46
C ALA A 9 11.62 12.72 -4.50
N ASP A 10 12.77 13.25 -4.07
CA ASP A 10 13.78 13.83 -4.96
C ASP A 10 14.53 12.74 -5.72
N VAL A 11 14.82 11.63 -5.05
CA VAL A 11 15.53 10.48 -5.60
C VAL A 11 14.76 9.19 -5.30
N ILE A 12 14.71 8.32 -6.30
CA ILE A 12 14.16 6.98 -6.18
C ILE A 12 15.31 5.99 -6.23
N VAL A 13 15.36 5.06 -5.29
CA VAL A 13 16.26 3.91 -5.34
C VAL A 13 15.38 2.66 -5.47
N TYR A 14 15.47 1.98 -6.60
CA TYR A 14 14.79 0.72 -6.83
C TYR A 14 15.79 -0.43 -6.73
N VAL A 15 15.51 -1.41 -5.90
CA VAL A 15 16.30 -2.64 -5.81
C VAL A 15 15.42 -3.84 -6.15
N GLY A 16 15.76 -4.51 -7.26
CA GLY A 16 15.25 -5.83 -7.59
C GLY A 16 16.14 -6.86 -6.91
N CYS A 17 15.64 -7.51 -5.87
CA CYS A 17 16.38 -8.49 -5.09
C CYS A 17 15.92 -9.91 -5.43
N GLY A 18 16.68 -10.61 -6.26
CA GLY A 18 16.38 -11.97 -6.68
C GLY A 18 15.21 -12.08 -7.67
N GLU A 19 14.92 -11.00 -8.37
CA GLU A 19 13.83 -10.93 -9.35
C GLU A 19 14.17 -11.69 -10.64
N ARG A 20 13.16 -12.00 -11.43
CA ARG A 20 13.35 -12.68 -12.71
C ARG A 20 14.01 -11.72 -13.70
N GLY A 21 14.92 -12.27 -14.52
CA GLY A 21 15.67 -11.47 -15.50
C GLY A 21 14.77 -10.72 -16.49
N ASN A 22 13.66 -11.30 -16.92
CA ASN A 22 12.68 -10.66 -17.81
C ASN A 22 11.92 -9.51 -17.13
N GLU A 23 11.61 -9.62 -15.84
CA GLU A 23 10.97 -8.56 -15.06
C GLU A 23 11.92 -7.38 -14.87
N MET A 24 13.19 -7.66 -14.54
CA MET A 24 14.23 -6.63 -14.45
C MET A 24 14.52 -5.96 -15.80
N ALA A 25 14.52 -6.72 -16.88
CA ALA A 25 14.66 -6.15 -18.23
C ALA A 25 13.48 -5.22 -18.57
N GLY A 26 12.26 -5.58 -18.20
CA GLY A 26 11.07 -4.73 -18.31
C GLY A 26 11.24 -3.41 -17.56
N VAL A 27 11.67 -3.46 -16.30
CA VAL A 27 11.93 -2.26 -15.49
C VAL A 27 12.97 -1.35 -16.15
N LEU A 28 14.09 -1.91 -16.62
CA LEU A 28 15.16 -1.16 -17.27
C LEU A 28 14.73 -0.53 -18.61
N ASP A 29 13.81 -1.16 -19.33
CA ASP A 29 13.27 -0.65 -20.58
C ASP A 29 12.17 0.41 -20.37
N GLU A 30 11.35 0.26 -19.35
CA GLU A 30 10.19 1.13 -19.08
C GLU A 30 10.55 2.40 -18.32
N PHE A 31 11.41 2.34 -17.31
CA PHE A 31 11.74 3.52 -16.49
C PHE A 31 12.26 4.71 -17.30
N PRO A 32 13.12 4.55 -18.34
CA PRO A 32 13.54 5.66 -19.18
C PRO A 32 12.40 6.29 -20.00
N LYS A 33 11.32 5.54 -20.27
CA LYS A 33 10.15 6.01 -21.04
C LYS A 33 9.12 6.73 -20.16
N LEU A 34 9.20 6.57 -18.84
CA LEU A 34 8.33 7.26 -17.91
C LEU A 34 8.77 8.70 -17.74
N GLU A 35 7.80 9.61 -17.81
CA GLU A 35 8.03 11.04 -17.54
C GLU A 35 7.69 11.35 -16.06
N ASP A 36 8.54 12.13 -15.43
CA ASP A 36 8.26 12.73 -14.12
C ASP A 36 7.18 13.81 -14.29
N PRO A 37 6.00 13.64 -13.69
CA PRO A 37 4.89 14.58 -13.84
C PRO A 37 5.18 15.98 -13.28
N ARG A 38 6.23 16.14 -12.46
CA ARG A 38 6.65 17.43 -11.89
C ARG A 38 7.53 18.24 -12.85
N THR A 39 8.35 17.56 -13.61
CA THR A 39 9.40 18.22 -14.43
C THR A 39 9.22 18.00 -15.93
N GLY A 40 8.44 17.01 -16.35
CA GLY A 40 8.31 16.57 -17.74
C GLY A 40 9.58 15.86 -18.27
N ARG A 41 10.59 15.61 -17.42
CA ARG A 41 11.83 14.94 -17.79
C ARG A 41 11.72 13.43 -17.56
N PRO A 42 12.59 12.60 -18.18
CA PRO A 42 12.58 11.17 -17.91
C PRO A 42 12.74 10.85 -16.43
N LEU A 43 11.90 9.94 -15.90
CA LEU A 43 11.94 9.51 -14.51
C LEU A 43 13.31 8.90 -14.14
N ALA A 44 13.99 8.32 -15.13
CA ALA A 44 15.32 7.75 -14.98
C ALA A 44 16.36 8.76 -14.46
N GLU A 45 16.20 10.06 -14.70
CA GLU A 45 17.17 11.08 -14.26
C GLU A 45 17.21 11.25 -12.73
N ARG A 46 16.15 10.83 -12.01
CA ARG A 46 16.12 10.80 -10.56
C ARG A 46 16.01 9.39 -9.96
N THR A 47 16.32 8.35 -10.76
CA THR A 47 16.18 6.96 -10.36
C THR A 47 17.51 6.22 -10.40
N VAL A 48 17.84 5.54 -9.31
CA VAL A 48 18.93 4.57 -9.22
C VAL A 48 18.32 3.17 -9.21
N ILE A 49 18.78 2.29 -10.11
CA ILE A 49 18.32 0.91 -10.18
C ILE A 49 19.46 -0.02 -9.79
N ILE A 50 19.20 -0.87 -8.80
CA ILE A 50 20.12 -1.94 -8.38
C ILE A 50 19.45 -3.25 -8.77
N ALA A 51 19.99 -3.88 -9.81
CA ALA A 51 19.42 -5.09 -10.38
C ALA A 51 20.18 -6.32 -9.87
N ASN A 52 19.52 -7.13 -9.04
CA ASN A 52 19.96 -8.47 -8.70
C ASN A 52 18.93 -9.49 -9.19
N THR A 53 19.31 -10.29 -10.16
CA THR A 53 18.43 -11.30 -10.75
C THR A 53 18.58 -12.67 -10.06
N SER A 54 17.57 -13.52 -10.20
CA SER A 54 17.48 -14.83 -9.53
C SER A 54 18.61 -15.81 -9.88
N ASN A 55 19.30 -15.58 -11.02
CA ASN A 55 20.44 -16.39 -11.46
C ASN A 55 21.80 -15.92 -10.91
N MET A 56 21.84 -14.76 -10.22
CA MET A 56 23.04 -14.27 -9.58
C MET A 56 23.37 -15.03 -8.28
N PRO A 57 24.64 -15.03 -7.83
CA PRO A 57 25.02 -15.68 -6.58
C PRO A 57 24.22 -15.19 -5.37
N VAL A 58 23.95 -16.09 -4.43
CA VAL A 58 23.15 -15.80 -3.23
C VAL A 58 23.75 -14.67 -2.40
N ALA A 59 25.09 -14.64 -2.24
CA ALA A 59 25.78 -13.57 -1.53
C ALA A 59 25.56 -12.21 -2.18
N ALA A 60 25.48 -12.13 -3.52
CA ALA A 60 25.15 -10.89 -4.23
C ALA A 60 23.70 -10.47 -3.98
N ARG A 61 22.77 -11.45 -3.84
CA ARG A 61 21.38 -11.17 -3.48
C ARG A 61 21.28 -10.60 -2.07
N GLU A 62 21.96 -11.18 -1.11
CA GLU A 62 22.03 -10.65 0.25
C GLU A 62 22.61 -9.23 0.27
N ALA A 63 23.73 -9.01 -0.43
CA ALA A 63 24.41 -7.71 -0.47
C ALA A 63 23.61 -6.61 -1.18
N SER A 64 22.70 -6.94 -2.10
CA SER A 64 21.96 -5.97 -2.90
C SER A 64 21.11 -5.02 -2.04
N ILE A 65 20.49 -5.51 -0.98
CA ILE A 65 19.68 -4.72 -0.04
C ILE A 65 20.57 -3.72 0.72
N TYR A 66 21.74 -4.16 1.20
CA TYR A 66 22.68 -3.26 1.90
C TYR A 66 23.27 -2.21 0.97
N THR A 67 23.53 -2.57 -0.29
CA THR A 67 23.96 -1.61 -1.30
C THR A 67 22.88 -0.55 -1.54
N ALA A 68 21.63 -0.99 -1.70
CA ALA A 68 20.50 -0.09 -1.93
C ALA A 68 20.28 0.89 -0.78
N ILE A 69 20.32 0.40 0.46
CA ILE A 69 20.14 1.27 1.62
C ILE A 69 21.28 2.27 1.77
N SER A 70 22.52 1.86 1.50
CA SER A 70 23.70 2.74 1.57
C SER A 70 23.63 3.86 0.52
N VAL A 71 23.22 3.54 -0.70
CA VAL A 71 22.98 4.54 -1.75
C VAL A 71 21.86 5.49 -1.38
N ALA A 72 20.76 4.97 -0.84
CA ALA A 72 19.63 5.79 -0.42
C ALA A 72 20.01 6.76 0.71
N GLU A 73 20.78 6.29 1.70
CA GLU A 73 21.27 7.12 2.79
C GLU A 73 22.28 8.17 2.31
N TYR A 74 23.11 7.85 1.34
CA TYR A 74 24.02 8.82 0.73
C TYR A 74 23.28 10.05 0.20
N PHE A 75 22.18 9.85 -0.50
CA PHE A 75 21.35 10.96 -0.98
C PHE A 75 20.57 11.64 0.14
N ARG A 76 20.03 10.89 1.11
CA ARG A 76 19.38 11.46 2.30
C ARG A 76 20.33 12.41 3.04
N ASP A 77 21.58 12.00 3.23
CA ASP A 77 22.59 12.77 3.98
C ASP A 77 23.07 14.02 3.23
N GLN A 78 22.76 14.13 1.95
CA GLN A 78 22.87 15.37 1.18
C GLN A 78 21.67 16.33 1.37
N GLY A 79 20.68 15.95 2.18
CA GLY A 79 19.48 16.74 2.43
C GLY A 79 18.41 16.54 1.34
N LEU A 80 18.33 15.36 0.75
CA LEU A 80 17.31 15.00 -0.24
C LEU A 80 16.27 14.07 0.39
N HIS A 81 15.08 14.05 -0.18
CA HIS A 81 14.03 13.12 0.16
C HIS A 81 14.11 11.90 -0.77
N VAL A 82 14.34 10.73 -0.20
CA VAL A 82 14.60 9.50 -0.94
C VAL A 82 13.49 8.48 -0.70
N ALA A 83 13.02 7.84 -1.77
CA ALA A 83 12.15 6.67 -1.71
C ALA A 83 12.93 5.42 -2.14
N LEU A 84 13.13 4.48 -1.24
CA LEU A 84 13.72 3.17 -1.52
C LEU A 84 12.60 2.15 -1.71
N MET A 85 12.57 1.51 -2.88
CA MET A 85 11.63 0.45 -3.22
C MET A 85 12.37 -0.87 -3.34
N ALA A 86 12.11 -1.82 -2.44
CA ALA A 86 12.76 -3.13 -2.42
C ALA A 86 11.78 -4.22 -2.89
N ASP A 87 12.13 -4.86 -4.02
CA ASP A 87 11.34 -5.93 -4.61
C ASP A 87 12.23 -7.17 -4.81
N SER A 88 12.15 -8.20 -3.98
CA SER A 88 11.32 -8.27 -2.77
C SER A 88 12.17 -8.63 -1.55
N THR A 89 11.76 -8.19 -0.40
CA THR A 89 12.43 -8.56 0.87
C THR A 89 12.26 -10.04 1.21
N SER A 90 11.24 -10.72 0.65
CA SER A 90 11.11 -12.18 0.76
C SER A 90 12.27 -12.92 0.10
N ARG A 91 12.71 -12.46 -1.06
CA ARG A 91 13.87 -13.05 -1.76
C ARG A 91 15.19 -12.78 -1.02
N TRP A 92 15.29 -11.63 -0.38
CA TRP A 92 16.40 -11.35 0.52
C TRP A 92 16.41 -12.29 1.73
N ALA A 93 15.27 -12.52 2.36
CA ALA A 93 15.14 -13.48 3.46
C ALA A 93 15.49 -14.92 3.01
N GLU A 94 15.09 -15.33 1.80
CA GLU A 94 15.50 -16.61 1.22
C GLU A 94 17.04 -16.68 1.08
N ALA A 95 17.70 -15.60 0.68
CA ALA A 95 19.16 -15.55 0.61
C ALA A 95 19.80 -15.70 1.99
N LEU A 96 19.28 -15.02 3.02
CA LEU A 96 19.72 -15.18 4.39
C LEU A 96 19.58 -16.64 4.87
N ARG A 97 18.45 -17.29 4.55
CA ARG A 97 18.23 -18.72 4.88
C ARG A 97 19.26 -19.63 4.20
N GLU A 98 19.55 -19.37 2.92
CA GLU A 98 20.50 -20.21 2.17
C GLU A 98 21.94 -20.01 2.68
N VAL A 99 22.36 -18.76 2.97
CA VAL A 99 23.69 -18.47 3.52
C VAL A 99 23.85 -19.10 4.90
N SER A 100 22.89 -18.91 5.79
CA SER A 100 22.86 -19.50 7.13
C SER A 100 22.95 -21.05 7.06
N GLY A 101 22.19 -21.67 6.17
CA GLY A 101 22.23 -23.13 5.96
C GLY A 101 23.60 -23.62 5.48
N ARG A 102 24.27 -22.90 4.58
CA ARG A 102 25.62 -23.22 4.11
C ARG A 102 26.69 -23.06 5.20
N LEU A 103 26.49 -22.13 6.13
CA LEU A 103 27.37 -21.92 7.29
C LEU A 103 27.11 -22.92 8.41
N GLY A 104 26.08 -23.79 8.30
CA GLY A 104 25.72 -24.78 9.30
C GLY A 104 25.11 -24.17 10.57
N GLU A 105 24.53 -22.99 10.47
CA GLU A 105 23.83 -22.36 11.60
C GLU A 105 22.54 -23.14 11.93
N LEU A 106 22.14 -23.13 13.21
CA LEU A 106 20.89 -23.76 13.62
C LEU A 106 19.69 -23.00 13.02
N PRO A 107 18.83 -23.72 12.27
CA PRO A 107 17.66 -23.10 11.69
C PRO A 107 16.62 -22.75 12.75
N GLY A 108 16.00 -21.57 12.61
CA GLY A 108 14.81 -21.17 13.35
C GLY A 108 13.52 -21.57 12.64
N GLU A 109 12.48 -20.77 12.83
CA GLU A 109 11.15 -20.98 12.24
C GLU A 109 11.20 -21.07 10.72
N ALA A 110 10.54 -22.07 10.15
CA ALA A 110 10.50 -22.35 8.70
C ALA A 110 11.88 -22.42 8.02
N GLY A 111 12.93 -22.76 8.76
CA GLY A 111 14.30 -22.88 8.26
C GLY A 111 15.03 -21.55 8.07
N TYR A 112 14.45 -20.44 8.49
CA TYR A 112 15.13 -19.14 8.50
C TYR A 112 16.11 -19.03 9.66
N PRO A 113 17.16 -18.18 9.54
CA PRO A 113 18.05 -17.95 10.68
C PRO A 113 17.29 -17.29 11.85
N ALA A 114 17.71 -17.62 13.08
CA ALA A 114 17.09 -17.08 14.30
C ALA A 114 17.12 -15.54 14.35
N TYR A 115 18.07 -14.91 13.66
CA TYR A 115 18.23 -13.46 13.57
C TYR A 115 17.44 -12.79 12.42
N LEU A 116 16.57 -13.51 11.71
CA LEU A 116 15.76 -12.94 10.61
C LEU A 116 15.02 -11.67 11.07
N GLY A 117 14.36 -11.74 12.22
CA GLY A 117 13.62 -10.60 12.78
C GLY A 117 14.50 -9.38 13.00
N SER A 118 15.69 -9.57 13.57
CA SER A 118 16.66 -8.47 13.82
C SER A 118 17.14 -7.86 12.51
N ARG A 119 17.43 -8.66 11.49
CA ARG A 119 17.85 -8.16 10.18
C ARG A 119 16.78 -7.34 9.48
N LEU A 120 15.51 -7.77 9.55
CA LEU A 120 14.39 -7.00 9.02
C LEU A 120 14.21 -5.69 9.81
N ALA A 121 14.31 -5.74 11.14
CA ALA A 121 14.24 -4.55 11.97
C ALA A 121 15.34 -3.54 11.61
N GLU A 122 16.60 -3.96 11.55
CA GLU A 122 17.75 -3.15 11.15
C GLU A 122 17.55 -2.49 9.78
N PHE A 123 16.96 -3.19 8.83
CA PHE A 123 16.68 -2.64 7.50
C PHE A 123 15.60 -1.56 7.54
N TYR A 124 14.44 -1.84 8.16
CA TYR A 124 13.33 -0.89 8.19
C TYR A 124 13.57 0.29 9.12
N GLU A 125 14.38 0.14 10.18
CA GLU A 125 14.78 1.21 11.10
C GLU A 125 15.58 2.32 10.41
N ARG A 126 16.19 2.03 9.25
CA ARG A 126 16.90 3.02 8.44
C ARG A 126 15.99 4.08 7.82
N ALA A 127 14.69 3.81 7.74
CA ALA A 127 13.70 4.79 7.31
C ALA A 127 13.55 5.89 8.36
N ALA A 128 14.00 7.10 8.02
CA ALA A 128 14.00 8.23 8.96
C ALA A 128 13.97 9.57 8.23
N ARG A 129 13.43 10.58 8.91
CA ARG A 129 13.65 11.99 8.59
C ARG A 129 14.74 12.50 9.53
N VAL A 130 15.79 13.03 8.95
CA VAL A 130 16.99 13.42 9.69
C VAL A 130 17.38 14.87 9.39
N ARG A 131 18.04 15.50 10.33
CA ARG A 131 18.79 16.73 10.11
C ARG A 131 20.25 16.36 9.83
N THR A 132 20.71 16.66 8.64
CA THR A 132 22.05 16.32 8.18
C THR A 132 23.12 17.16 8.93
N GLN A 133 24.37 16.71 8.88
CA GLN A 133 25.48 17.50 9.43
C GLN A 133 25.62 18.88 8.78
N GLY A 134 25.23 19.00 7.50
CA GLY A 134 25.18 20.29 6.79
C GLY A 134 23.97 21.17 7.16
N GLY A 135 23.15 20.79 8.14
CA GLY A 135 22.01 21.56 8.65
C GLY A 135 20.74 21.47 7.79
N ARG A 136 20.76 20.74 6.65
CA ARG A 136 19.59 20.50 5.80
C ARG A 136 18.76 19.34 6.33
N GLU A 137 17.49 19.30 6.00
CA GLU A 137 16.64 18.12 6.26
C GLU A 137 16.70 17.16 5.07
N GLY A 138 16.80 15.88 5.37
CA GLY A 138 16.67 14.80 4.41
C GLY A 138 15.79 13.70 4.97
N SER A 139 15.22 12.87 4.12
CA SER A 139 14.41 11.73 4.55
C SER A 139 14.62 10.51 3.68
N LEU A 140 14.42 9.35 4.30
CA LEU A 140 14.40 8.07 3.62
C LEU A 140 13.08 7.35 3.95
N THR A 141 12.30 7.06 2.92
CA THR A 141 11.11 6.24 3.00
C THR A 141 11.39 4.88 2.37
N ILE A 142 11.15 3.79 3.10
CA ILE A 142 11.37 2.43 2.61
C ILE A 142 10.01 1.78 2.31
N ILE A 143 9.88 1.26 1.10
CA ILE A 143 8.74 0.48 0.63
C ILE A 143 9.24 -0.91 0.27
N GLY A 144 8.99 -1.88 1.15
CA GLY A 144 9.39 -3.28 0.93
C GLY A 144 8.22 -4.10 0.42
N ALA A 145 8.41 -4.77 -0.71
CA ALA A 145 7.47 -5.79 -1.16
C ALA A 145 7.73 -7.11 -0.44
N VAL A 146 6.67 -7.74 0.02
CA VAL A 146 6.68 -9.08 0.64
C VAL A 146 5.80 -9.98 -0.19
N SER A 147 6.29 -11.20 -0.47
CA SER A 147 5.57 -12.19 -1.30
C SER A 147 5.34 -13.47 -0.50
N PRO A 148 4.34 -13.48 0.41
CA PRO A 148 4.06 -14.65 1.23
C PRO A 148 3.56 -15.81 0.37
N PRO A 149 4.12 -17.04 0.54
CA PRO A 149 3.65 -18.22 -0.18
C PRO A 149 2.16 -18.48 0.08
N GLY A 150 1.38 -18.65 -0.99
CA GLY A 150 -0.07 -18.87 -0.88
C GLY A 150 -0.89 -17.69 -0.36
N GLY A 151 -0.28 -16.53 -0.12
CA GLY A 151 -0.94 -15.38 0.49
C GLY A 151 -1.06 -15.49 2.02
N ASP A 152 -0.28 -16.36 2.64
CA ASP A 152 -0.30 -16.57 4.10
C ASP A 152 0.53 -15.49 4.81
N PHE A 153 -0.14 -14.52 5.40
CA PHE A 153 0.50 -13.44 6.17
C PHE A 153 1.04 -13.86 7.54
N SER A 154 0.87 -15.13 7.94
CA SER A 154 1.43 -15.68 9.17
C SER A 154 2.85 -16.24 8.98
N GLU A 155 3.32 -16.36 7.73
CA GLU A 155 4.68 -16.82 7.45
C GLU A 155 5.73 -15.88 8.08
N PRO A 156 6.95 -16.39 8.43
CA PRO A 156 7.90 -15.65 9.25
C PRO A 156 8.31 -14.28 8.71
N VAL A 157 8.59 -14.15 7.40
CA VAL A 157 9.06 -12.88 6.82
C VAL A 157 7.98 -11.82 6.91
N THR A 158 6.75 -12.14 6.51
CA THR A 158 5.62 -11.20 6.57
C THR A 158 5.24 -10.89 8.02
N SER A 159 5.22 -11.89 8.89
CA SER A 159 4.90 -11.74 10.31
C SER A 159 5.89 -10.80 11.02
N HIS A 160 7.20 -10.99 10.79
CA HIS A 160 8.22 -10.08 11.32
C HIS A 160 8.14 -8.70 10.70
N THR A 161 7.99 -8.58 9.37
CA THR A 161 7.85 -7.29 8.69
C THR A 161 6.71 -6.46 9.29
N LYS A 162 5.53 -7.06 9.48
CA LYS A 162 4.36 -6.39 10.08
C LYS A 162 4.60 -5.83 11.47
N ARG A 163 5.56 -6.35 12.23
CA ARG A 163 5.91 -5.84 13.57
C ARG A 163 6.76 -4.56 13.53
N TYR A 164 7.49 -4.35 12.44
CA TYR A 164 8.47 -3.26 12.34
C TYR A 164 8.02 -2.10 11.46
N VAL A 165 7.06 -2.35 10.54
CA VAL A 165 6.59 -1.30 9.62
C VAL A 165 5.43 -0.50 10.21
N GLY A 166 5.47 0.81 10.03
CA GLY A 166 4.38 1.70 10.44
C GLY A 166 3.15 1.66 9.52
N CYS A 167 3.31 1.15 8.29
CA CYS A 167 2.24 1.03 7.31
C CYS A 167 2.34 -0.30 6.58
N PHE A 168 1.22 -0.98 6.40
CA PHE A 168 1.13 -2.26 5.68
C PHE A 168 -0.05 -2.24 4.72
N TRP A 169 0.19 -2.59 3.47
CA TRP A 169 -0.82 -2.77 2.43
C TRP A 169 -0.98 -4.25 2.12
N GLY A 170 -2.03 -4.86 2.64
CA GLY A 170 -2.36 -6.26 2.36
C GLY A 170 -3.00 -6.38 0.99
N LEU A 171 -2.33 -7.06 0.05
CA LEU A 171 -2.92 -7.37 -1.24
C LEU A 171 -3.89 -8.54 -1.11
N ASP A 172 -5.08 -8.39 -1.68
CA ASP A 172 -6.18 -9.34 -1.60
C ASP A 172 -6.33 -10.10 -2.92
N ARG A 173 -6.28 -11.42 -2.83
CA ARG A 173 -6.40 -12.31 -3.96
C ARG A 173 -7.83 -12.31 -4.55
N GLU A 174 -8.86 -12.26 -3.71
CA GLU A 174 -10.26 -12.28 -4.15
C GLU A 174 -10.58 -10.99 -4.90
N ARG A 175 -10.13 -9.84 -4.38
CA ARG A 175 -10.24 -8.55 -5.10
C ARG A 175 -9.53 -8.57 -6.44
N ALA A 176 -8.31 -9.10 -6.51
CA ALA A 176 -7.56 -9.21 -7.76
C ALA A 176 -8.27 -10.11 -8.77
N GLN A 177 -8.81 -11.25 -8.35
CA GLN A 177 -9.60 -12.15 -9.20
C GLN A 177 -10.90 -11.52 -9.70
N ALA A 178 -11.54 -10.71 -8.85
CA ALA A 178 -12.72 -9.91 -9.22
C ALA A 178 -12.37 -8.68 -10.11
N ARG A 179 -11.10 -8.49 -10.46
CA ARG A 179 -10.59 -7.31 -11.19
C ARG A 179 -10.90 -5.99 -10.50
N PHE A 180 -10.92 -6.02 -9.18
CA PHE A 180 -11.05 -4.85 -8.34
C PHE A 180 -9.65 -4.30 -8.03
N TYR A 181 -9.31 -3.15 -8.60
CA TYR A 181 -8.00 -2.53 -8.44
C TYR A 181 -8.11 -1.11 -7.86
N PRO A 182 -7.11 -0.70 -7.04
CA PRO A 182 -6.02 -1.52 -6.49
C PRO A 182 -6.56 -2.62 -5.57
N ALA A 183 -6.00 -3.83 -5.68
CA ALA A 183 -6.46 -5.00 -4.93
C ALA A 183 -5.97 -4.98 -3.47
N ILE A 184 -6.12 -3.85 -2.79
CA ILE A 184 -5.71 -3.66 -1.40
C ILE A 184 -6.91 -3.96 -0.49
N HIS A 185 -6.71 -4.83 0.50
CA HIS A 185 -7.72 -5.17 1.49
C HIS A 185 -7.81 -4.07 2.56
N PRO A 186 -8.92 -3.35 2.67
CA PRO A 186 -9.00 -2.17 3.55
C PRO A 186 -8.90 -2.51 5.04
N LEU A 187 -9.35 -3.71 5.47
CA LEU A 187 -9.36 -4.12 6.87
C LEU A 187 -8.09 -4.87 7.30
N GLN A 188 -7.36 -5.48 6.36
CA GLN A 188 -6.07 -6.13 6.65
C GLN A 188 -4.89 -5.16 6.55
N SER A 189 -5.11 -4.04 5.87
CA SER A 189 -4.13 -2.97 5.75
C SER A 189 -4.23 -2.02 6.94
N TYR A 190 -3.10 -1.45 7.35
CA TYR A 190 -3.08 -0.51 8.46
C TYR A 190 -2.02 0.58 8.27
N SER A 191 -2.19 1.66 9.01
CA SER A 191 -1.19 2.71 9.21
C SER A 191 -1.23 3.12 10.69
N VAL A 192 -0.12 2.91 11.40
CA VAL A 192 -0.01 3.23 12.85
C VAL A 192 -0.08 4.73 13.08
N ASP A 193 0.49 5.48 12.13
CA ASP A 193 0.58 6.94 12.21
C ASP A 193 -0.60 7.68 11.55
N ALA A 194 -1.71 6.99 11.25
CA ALA A 194 -2.84 7.60 10.57
C ALA A 194 -3.36 8.88 11.27
N SER A 195 -3.36 8.90 12.61
CA SER A 195 -3.77 10.08 13.39
C SER A 195 -2.82 11.28 13.20
N ARG A 196 -1.53 11.05 12.99
CA ARG A 196 -0.54 12.11 12.74
C ARG A 196 -0.77 12.80 11.40
N PHE A 197 -1.34 12.09 10.42
CA PHE A 197 -1.67 12.66 9.12
C PHE A 197 -2.93 13.55 9.14
N ALA A 198 -3.70 13.55 10.22
CA ALA A 198 -4.88 14.42 10.33
C ALA A 198 -4.52 15.90 10.14
N THR A 199 -3.41 16.36 10.73
CA THR A 199 -2.93 17.74 10.57
C THR A 199 -2.57 18.06 9.12
N TRP A 200 -1.96 17.11 8.41
CA TRP A 200 -1.66 17.27 6.99
C TRP A 200 -2.93 17.38 6.15
N TRP A 201 -3.94 16.55 6.43
CA TRP A 201 -5.23 16.59 5.75
C TRP A 201 -6.00 17.89 6.02
N THR A 202 -5.93 18.41 7.26
CA THR A 202 -6.47 19.73 7.61
C THR A 202 -5.85 20.83 6.75
N ALA A 203 -4.53 20.83 6.59
CA ALA A 203 -3.81 21.75 5.71
C ALA A 203 -4.21 21.63 4.23
N HIS A 204 -4.76 20.45 3.81
CA HIS A 204 -5.26 20.19 2.45
C HIS A 204 -6.80 20.25 2.35
N GLY A 205 -7.46 20.91 3.31
CA GLY A 205 -8.89 21.23 3.25
C GLY A 205 -9.83 20.13 3.76
N ASN A 206 -9.34 19.19 4.58
CA ASN A 206 -10.19 18.18 5.19
C ASN A 206 -9.97 18.02 6.71
N ASP A 207 -10.63 18.86 7.50
CA ASP A 207 -10.55 18.82 8.97
C ASP A 207 -11.19 17.58 9.59
N ASN A 208 -12.03 16.88 8.85
CA ASN A 208 -12.77 15.72 9.32
C ASN A 208 -12.21 14.38 8.81
N TRP A 209 -11.06 14.40 8.12
CA TRP A 209 -10.52 13.22 7.44
C TRP A 209 -10.40 11.99 8.35
N GLN A 210 -9.85 12.14 9.54
CA GLN A 210 -9.66 11.03 10.47
C GLN A 210 -11.01 10.40 10.86
N ARG A 211 -11.98 11.23 11.25
CA ARG A 211 -13.33 10.76 11.61
C ARG A 211 -14.05 10.09 10.45
N GLN A 212 -13.89 10.62 9.24
CA GLN A 212 -14.46 10.04 8.03
C GLN A 212 -13.83 8.69 7.74
N ARG A 213 -12.51 8.59 7.83
CA ARG A 213 -11.77 7.33 7.66
C ARG A 213 -12.22 6.25 8.66
N GLU A 214 -12.32 6.60 9.93
CA GLU A 214 -12.78 5.68 10.98
C GLU A 214 -14.20 5.15 10.70
N LYS A 215 -15.12 6.04 10.29
CA LYS A 215 -16.49 5.65 9.93
C LYS A 215 -16.53 4.74 8.71
N LEU A 216 -15.70 4.98 7.70
CA LEU A 216 -15.63 4.10 6.53
C LEU A 216 -15.07 2.73 6.87
N LEU A 217 -14.02 2.65 7.69
CA LEU A 217 -13.48 1.37 8.13
C LEU A 217 -14.50 0.58 8.95
N ALA A 218 -15.23 1.23 9.86
CA ALA A 218 -16.30 0.60 10.62
C ALA A 218 -17.44 0.09 9.70
N LEU A 219 -17.80 0.87 8.67
CA LEU A 219 -18.81 0.46 7.69
C LEU A 219 -18.37 -0.78 6.90
N LEU A 220 -17.10 -0.83 6.48
CA LEU A 220 -16.55 -1.97 5.73
C LEU A 220 -16.41 -3.22 6.62
N ASP A 221 -16.11 -3.05 7.90
CA ASP A 221 -16.07 -4.16 8.86
C ASP A 221 -17.48 -4.74 9.10
N GLU A 222 -18.46 -3.86 9.26
CA GLU A 222 -19.87 -4.27 9.35
C GLU A 222 -20.33 -4.98 8.07
N GLN A 223 -19.97 -4.46 6.88
CA GLN A 223 -20.23 -5.13 5.60
C GLN A 223 -19.70 -6.57 5.60
N ALA A 224 -18.42 -6.76 5.96
CA ALA A 224 -17.81 -8.09 5.95
C ALA A 224 -18.54 -9.09 6.89
N HIS A 225 -19.14 -8.60 7.97
CA HIS A 225 -19.98 -9.40 8.84
C HIS A 225 -21.35 -9.71 8.21
N LEU A 226 -22.02 -8.69 7.66
CA LEU A 226 -23.34 -8.82 7.04
C LEU A 226 -23.31 -9.69 5.78
N GLU A 227 -22.26 -9.64 4.97
CA GLU A 227 -22.11 -10.49 3.79
C GLU A 227 -22.08 -11.98 4.14
N ARG A 228 -21.42 -12.34 5.25
CA ARG A 228 -21.45 -13.74 5.74
C ARG A 228 -22.85 -14.19 6.10
N MET A 229 -23.64 -13.33 6.74
CA MET A 229 -25.04 -13.62 7.07
C MET A 229 -25.91 -13.67 5.81
N ALA A 230 -25.73 -12.69 4.91
CA ALA A 230 -26.50 -12.61 3.66
C ALA A 230 -26.30 -13.83 2.74
N ARG A 231 -25.13 -14.47 2.78
CA ARG A 231 -24.86 -15.72 2.04
C ARG A 231 -25.74 -16.89 2.53
N ILE A 232 -26.21 -16.83 3.79
CA ILE A 232 -27.01 -17.90 4.39
C ILE A 232 -28.50 -17.63 4.22
N VAL A 233 -28.93 -16.40 4.54
CA VAL A 233 -30.37 -16.06 4.61
C VAL A 233 -30.89 -15.27 3.40
N GLY A 234 -30.01 -14.79 2.53
CA GLY A 234 -30.34 -13.86 1.44
C GLY A 234 -30.28 -12.39 1.89
N LYS A 235 -29.96 -11.49 0.95
CA LYS A 235 -29.87 -10.04 1.24
C LYS A 235 -31.24 -9.46 1.63
N ASP A 236 -32.30 -9.91 0.99
CA ASP A 236 -33.67 -9.40 1.17
C ASP A 236 -34.26 -9.76 2.55
N ALA A 237 -33.73 -10.79 3.21
CA ALA A 237 -34.13 -11.19 4.56
C ALA A 237 -33.49 -10.36 5.66
N LEU A 238 -32.51 -9.51 5.34
CA LEU A 238 -31.86 -8.62 6.30
C LEU A 238 -32.78 -7.44 6.67
N PRO A 239 -32.70 -6.91 7.90
CA PRO A 239 -33.36 -5.66 8.27
C PRO A 239 -32.97 -4.50 7.33
N PRO A 240 -33.88 -3.52 7.09
CA PRO A 240 -33.63 -2.40 6.15
C PRO A 240 -32.34 -1.62 6.46
N GLU A 241 -31.99 -1.43 7.73
CA GLU A 241 -30.74 -0.75 8.13
C GLU A 241 -29.49 -1.53 7.68
N GLN A 242 -29.53 -2.86 7.78
CA GLN A 242 -28.44 -3.72 7.35
C GLN A 242 -28.32 -3.78 5.82
N GLN A 243 -29.46 -3.77 5.09
CA GLN A 243 -29.47 -3.65 3.65
C GLN A 243 -28.85 -2.33 3.20
N LEU A 244 -29.19 -1.22 3.88
CA LEU A 244 -28.58 0.09 3.61
C LEU A 244 -27.07 0.09 3.92
N THR A 245 -26.64 -0.59 4.95
CA THR A 245 -25.18 -0.74 5.25
C THR A 245 -24.45 -1.45 4.10
N LEU A 246 -25.03 -2.52 3.54
CA LEU A 246 -24.45 -3.20 2.37
C LEU A 246 -24.40 -2.29 1.14
N LEU A 247 -25.47 -1.55 0.86
CA LEU A 247 -25.50 -0.58 -0.25
C LEU A 247 -24.47 0.53 -0.07
N ALA A 248 -24.35 1.08 1.13
CA ALA A 248 -23.38 2.12 1.45
C ALA A 248 -21.93 1.64 1.29
N ALA A 249 -21.66 0.40 1.71
CA ALA A 249 -20.34 -0.19 1.57
C ALA A 249 -20.00 -0.53 0.10
N GLU A 250 -20.97 -0.97 -0.69
CA GLU A 250 -20.82 -1.14 -2.13
C GLU A 250 -20.46 0.19 -2.81
N LEU A 251 -21.15 1.27 -2.46
CA LEU A 251 -20.81 2.61 -2.94
C LEU A 251 -19.37 3.02 -2.57
N VAL A 252 -18.95 2.81 -1.34
CA VAL A 252 -17.56 3.08 -0.91
C VAL A 252 -16.56 2.29 -1.75
N ASN A 253 -16.85 1.01 -1.98
CA ASN A 253 -15.97 0.17 -2.79
C ASN A 253 -15.88 0.69 -4.24
N GLU A 254 -17.01 0.96 -4.89
CA GLU A 254 -17.03 1.31 -6.31
C GLU A 254 -16.64 2.78 -6.57
N ALA A 255 -17.10 3.72 -5.77
CA ALA A 255 -16.86 5.15 -6.02
C ALA A 255 -15.57 5.69 -5.39
N LEU A 256 -15.05 5.07 -4.32
CA LEU A 256 -13.89 5.60 -3.59
C LEU A 256 -12.66 4.67 -3.68
N LEU A 257 -12.83 3.38 -3.47
CA LEU A 257 -11.70 2.44 -3.37
C LEU A 257 -11.26 1.88 -4.72
N ARG A 258 -12.19 1.70 -5.65
CA ARG A 258 -11.88 1.20 -6.99
C ARG A 258 -11.35 2.32 -7.87
N GLN A 259 -10.12 2.16 -8.37
CA GLN A 259 -9.47 3.14 -9.22
C GLN A 259 -8.69 2.44 -10.33
N SER A 260 -8.81 2.93 -11.56
CA SER A 260 -8.11 2.36 -12.70
C SER A 260 -6.79 3.09 -12.97
N ALA A 261 -5.68 2.35 -12.91
CA ALA A 261 -4.37 2.88 -13.30
C ALA A 261 -4.30 3.29 -14.80
N PHE A 262 -5.22 2.79 -15.62
CA PHE A 262 -5.30 3.11 -17.05
C PHE A 262 -6.16 4.36 -17.34
N SER A 263 -6.98 4.77 -16.39
CA SER A 263 -7.78 6.00 -16.51
C SER A 263 -6.90 7.23 -16.20
N ALA A 264 -6.94 8.21 -17.08
CA ALA A 264 -6.23 9.47 -16.88
C ALA A 264 -6.69 10.21 -15.61
N THR A 265 -7.94 10.00 -15.19
CA THR A 265 -8.52 10.63 -14.01
C THR A 265 -8.25 9.86 -12.72
N ASP A 266 -8.14 8.52 -12.78
CA ASP A 266 -8.03 7.69 -11.57
C ASP A 266 -6.59 7.37 -11.19
N ARG A 267 -5.67 7.32 -12.17
CA ARG A 267 -4.25 6.97 -11.95
C ARG A 267 -3.52 7.90 -10.96
N TYR A 268 -4.06 9.09 -10.75
CA TYR A 268 -3.61 10.03 -9.74
C TYR A 268 -4.79 10.77 -9.13
N CYS A 269 -4.92 10.69 -7.81
CA CYS A 269 -5.93 11.39 -7.06
C CYS A 269 -5.28 12.42 -6.15
N SER A 270 -5.49 13.72 -6.44
CA SER A 270 -4.98 14.79 -5.59
C SER A 270 -5.65 14.77 -4.21
N PRO A 271 -5.00 15.29 -3.15
CA PRO A 271 -5.61 15.39 -1.82
C PRO A 271 -6.95 16.12 -1.81
N ALA A 272 -7.07 17.20 -2.58
CA ALA A 272 -8.31 17.96 -2.72
C ALA A 272 -9.43 17.13 -3.34
N ARG A 273 -9.14 16.39 -4.42
CA ARG A 273 -10.10 15.50 -5.08
C ARG A 273 -10.50 14.36 -4.15
N GLN A 274 -9.54 13.72 -3.47
CA GLN A 274 -9.82 12.64 -2.53
C GLN A 274 -10.72 13.12 -1.37
N SER A 275 -10.49 14.32 -0.85
CA SER A 275 -11.30 14.93 0.19
C SER A 275 -12.72 15.20 -0.28
N GLU A 276 -12.91 15.67 -1.52
CA GLU A 276 -14.22 15.90 -2.09
C GLU A 276 -15.00 14.61 -2.32
N MET A 277 -14.37 13.60 -2.92
CA MET A 277 -14.98 12.27 -3.10
C MET A 277 -15.42 11.68 -1.77
N LEU A 278 -14.55 11.75 -0.75
CA LEU A 278 -14.86 11.26 0.59
C LEU A 278 -16.06 12.01 1.21
N ARG A 279 -16.11 13.34 1.02
CA ARG A 279 -17.20 14.17 1.52
C ARG A 279 -18.54 13.83 0.85
N LEU A 280 -18.53 13.63 -0.49
CA LEU A 280 -19.72 13.27 -1.25
C LEU A 280 -20.27 11.90 -0.82
N VAL A 281 -19.40 10.91 -0.72
CA VAL A 281 -19.78 9.56 -0.25
C VAL A 281 -20.36 9.61 1.16
N MET A 282 -19.69 10.29 2.09
CA MET A 282 -20.17 10.42 3.47
C MET A 282 -21.49 11.19 3.54
N ARG A 283 -21.69 12.21 2.72
CA ARG A 283 -22.95 12.97 2.63
C ARG A 283 -24.08 12.11 2.12
N PHE A 284 -23.83 11.33 1.06
CA PHE A 284 -24.81 10.39 0.53
C PHE A 284 -25.24 9.38 1.61
N ILE A 285 -24.30 8.75 2.31
CA ILE A 285 -24.58 7.80 3.38
C ILE A 285 -25.45 8.43 4.49
N ALA A 286 -25.14 9.65 4.88
CA ALA A 286 -25.92 10.37 5.91
C ALA A 286 -27.37 10.61 5.44
N LEU A 287 -27.55 11.13 4.22
CA LEU A 287 -28.87 11.40 3.65
C LEU A 287 -29.67 10.12 3.43
N SER A 288 -29.04 9.02 3.04
CA SER A 288 -29.69 7.72 2.87
C SER A 288 -30.22 7.18 4.20
N ARG A 289 -29.47 7.34 5.29
CA ARG A 289 -29.94 7.00 6.64
C ARG A 289 -31.13 7.84 7.09
N GLU A 290 -31.10 9.14 6.78
CA GLU A 290 -32.24 10.03 7.04
C GLU A 290 -33.47 9.63 6.21
N ALA A 291 -33.31 9.29 4.94
CA ALA A 291 -34.38 8.84 4.05
C ALA A 291 -35.02 7.55 4.55
N LEU A 292 -34.20 6.56 4.97
CA LEU A 292 -34.65 5.31 5.58
C LEU A 292 -35.46 5.57 6.85
N ALA A 293 -34.99 6.47 7.72
CA ALA A 293 -35.68 6.85 8.94
C ALA A 293 -37.04 7.52 8.69
N ARG A 294 -37.22 8.11 7.49
CA ARG A 294 -38.50 8.70 7.03
C ARG A 294 -39.40 7.68 6.30
N GLY A 295 -38.98 6.40 6.21
CA GLY A 295 -39.76 5.31 5.64
C GLY A 295 -39.47 4.98 4.17
N MET A 296 -38.44 5.57 3.55
CA MET A 296 -38.01 5.17 2.20
C MET A 296 -37.36 3.79 2.25
N ALA A 297 -37.74 2.90 1.34
CA ALA A 297 -37.16 1.55 1.29
C ALA A 297 -35.73 1.55 0.77
N PRO A 298 -34.86 0.59 1.19
CA PRO A 298 -33.48 0.48 0.69
C PRO A 298 -33.40 0.37 -0.85
N ASP A 299 -34.32 -0.36 -1.48
CA ASP A 299 -34.38 -0.52 -2.94
C ASP A 299 -34.73 0.81 -3.66
N GLU A 300 -35.56 1.65 -3.07
CA GLU A 300 -35.87 2.97 -3.59
C GLU A 300 -34.59 3.86 -3.54
N ILE A 301 -33.84 3.79 -2.44
CA ILE A 301 -32.56 4.49 -2.29
C ILE A 301 -31.57 3.98 -3.33
N ALA A 302 -31.47 2.65 -3.54
CA ALA A 302 -30.58 2.04 -4.51
C ALA A 302 -30.93 2.43 -5.98
N SER A 303 -32.18 2.75 -6.25
CA SER A 303 -32.66 3.16 -7.58
C SER A 303 -32.42 4.64 -7.91
N LEU A 304 -31.96 5.46 -6.97
CA LEU A 304 -31.76 6.89 -7.16
C LEU A 304 -30.76 7.19 -8.30
N PRO A 305 -31.11 8.10 -9.23
CA PRO A 305 -30.22 8.46 -10.34
C PRO A 305 -28.86 9.01 -9.93
N VAL A 306 -28.75 9.55 -8.73
CA VAL A 306 -27.49 10.08 -8.17
C VAL A 306 -26.44 8.99 -7.99
N LEU A 307 -26.82 7.76 -7.65
CA LEU A 307 -25.90 6.63 -7.50
C LEU A 307 -25.18 6.26 -8.80
N ARG A 308 -25.80 6.53 -9.96
CA ARG A 308 -25.19 6.29 -11.28
C ARG A 308 -24.16 7.35 -11.66
N ARG A 309 -24.11 8.46 -10.91
CA ARG A 309 -23.21 9.61 -11.14
C ARG A 309 -22.09 9.74 -10.14
N LEU A 310 -22.19 9.04 -9.01
CA LEU A 310 -21.14 8.89 -8.01
C LEU A 310 -20.19 7.78 -8.41
#